data_743156d07371b39ef843d7b2eb3631e9
#
_entry.id   743156d07371b39ef843d7b2eb3631e9
#
_cell.length_a   1.000
_cell.length_b   1.000
_cell.length_c   1.000
_cell.angle_alpha   90.00
_cell.angle_beta   90.00
_cell.angle_gamma   90.00
#
_symmetry.space_group_name_H-M   'P 1'
#
loop_
_entity.id
_entity.type
_entity.pdbx_description
1 polymer ?
#
loop_
_entity_poly.entity_id
_entity_poly.type
_entity_poly.pdbx_seq_one_letter_code
_entity_poly.pdbx_strand_id
1 'polypeptide(L)'
;MIIRTLLLLLSLLLCAAAAAQNAPLQLAESYKGDIAISEYLVSEKLDGIRARWTGTQLITRNGNPIYPPPWFIRNWPTEPLDGELWSKRGSFEEIASTVLSHHPDDRWQAIKMMVFDLPDTGLPFEERVERMQTLIAQANNPSLKMIEQFTLDSLPALEDALDNITQQGGEGLMLHHRRAHYQQGRNPGLLKAKRYQDDEARVLAHLPGKGKFTGMMGSLLVESRQGQQFKIGSGFSLANRQSPPAIGSWVTYKYYGLTQRGIPRFASFLHGRPEEDNPR
;
A
#
# COMPACT_ATOMS: atom_id res chain seq x y z
N MET A 1 8.93 52.83 -15.73
CA MET A 1 9.94 51.79 -15.46
C MET A 1 9.60 50.90 -14.25
N ILE A 2 8.97 51.41 -13.22
CA ILE A 2 8.65 50.68 -11.95
C ILE A 2 7.57 49.60 -12.11
N ILE A 3 6.57 49.79 -12.96
CA ILE A 3 5.45 48.84 -13.16
C ILE A 3 5.88 47.56 -13.91
N ARG A 4 6.87 47.63 -14.81
CA ARG A 4 7.40 46.45 -15.51
C ARG A 4 8.26 45.53 -14.62
N THR A 5 8.92 46.10 -13.63
CA THR A 5 9.74 45.32 -12.66
C THR A 5 8.86 44.59 -11.64
N LEU A 6 7.70 45.16 -11.27
CA LEU A 6 6.76 44.50 -10.32
C LEU A 6 6.06 43.29 -10.94
N LEU A 7 5.75 43.32 -12.25
CA LEU A 7 5.14 42.20 -12.98
C LEU A 7 6.12 41.04 -13.18
N LEU A 8 7.42 41.28 -13.31
CA LEU A 8 8.45 40.26 -13.40
C LEU A 8 8.73 39.56 -12.04
N LEU A 9 8.62 40.28 -10.94
CA LEU A 9 8.74 39.71 -9.59
C LEU A 9 7.53 38.87 -9.21
N LEU A 10 6.33 39.20 -9.68
CA LEU A 10 5.11 38.43 -9.41
C LEU A 10 5.06 37.12 -10.21
N SER A 11 5.69 37.08 -11.41
CA SER A 11 5.78 35.86 -12.22
C SER A 11 6.81 34.87 -11.69
N LEU A 12 7.83 35.30 -10.96
CA LEU A 12 8.81 34.44 -10.30
C LEU A 12 8.28 33.76 -9.02
N LEU A 13 7.29 34.38 -8.36
CA LEU A 13 6.65 33.80 -7.16
C LEU A 13 5.60 32.70 -7.49
N LEU A 14 5.07 32.65 -8.71
CA LEU A 14 4.10 31.61 -9.11
C LEU A 14 4.76 30.30 -9.58
N CYS A 15 6.08 30.25 -9.76
CA CYS A 15 6.78 29.08 -10.28
C CYS A 15 7.31 28.12 -9.18
N ALA A 16 7.16 28.48 -7.90
CA ALA A 16 7.70 27.67 -6.78
C ALA A 16 6.72 26.65 -6.18
N ALA A 17 5.45 26.59 -6.67
CA ALA A 17 4.42 25.73 -6.09
C ALA A 17 4.22 24.39 -6.84
N ALA A 18 5.00 24.10 -7.88
CA ALA A 18 4.74 22.96 -8.77
C ALA A 18 5.72 21.77 -8.62
N ALA A 19 6.56 21.73 -7.59
CA ALA A 19 7.59 20.71 -7.45
C ALA A 19 7.36 19.72 -6.28
N ALA A 20 6.13 19.52 -5.83
CA ALA A 20 5.79 18.34 -4.99
C ALA A 20 5.49 17.14 -5.88
N GLN A 21 6.37 16.84 -6.85
CA GLN A 21 6.15 15.75 -7.78
C GLN A 21 6.82 14.47 -7.29
N ASN A 22 5.98 13.47 -7.02
CA ASN A 22 6.18 12.04 -7.24
C ASN A 22 7.67 11.60 -7.26
N ALA A 23 8.34 11.59 -6.12
CA ALA A 23 9.52 10.76 -6.02
C ALA A 23 9.04 9.31 -6.22
N PRO A 24 9.46 8.63 -7.30
CA PRO A 24 8.98 7.30 -7.60
C PRO A 24 9.33 6.35 -6.46
N LEU A 25 8.33 5.59 -6.03
CA LEU A 25 8.42 4.66 -4.93
C LEU A 25 9.18 3.40 -5.32
N GLN A 26 9.87 2.80 -4.35
CA GLN A 26 10.35 1.43 -4.46
C GLN A 26 9.16 0.47 -4.45
N LEU A 27 9.17 -0.50 -5.37
CA LEU A 27 8.12 -1.50 -5.54
C LEU A 27 8.70 -2.90 -5.40
N ALA A 28 7.98 -3.78 -4.71
CA ALA A 28 8.37 -5.16 -4.55
C ALA A 28 8.09 -5.99 -5.81
N GLU A 29 8.97 -6.97 -6.07
CA GLU A 29 8.69 -8.10 -6.96
C GLU A 29 8.01 -9.23 -6.20
N SER A 30 7.36 -10.15 -6.93
CA SER A 30 6.82 -11.37 -6.31
C SER A 30 7.96 -12.35 -6.03
N TYR A 31 8.00 -12.90 -4.82
CA TYR A 31 8.88 -14.00 -4.45
C TYR A 31 8.59 -15.22 -5.33
N LYS A 32 9.62 -15.82 -5.91
CA LYS A 32 9.52 -16.96 -6.83
C LYS A 32 10.36 -18.18 -6.42
N GLY A 33 11.00 -18.12 -5.26
CA GLY A 33 12.02 -19.08 -4.84
C GLY A 33 13.44 -18.63 -5.23
N ASP A 34 14.39 -19.54 -5.09
CA ASP A 34 15.79 -19.42 -5.53
C ASP A 34 16.57 -18.23 -4.97
N ILE A 35 16.35 -17.93 -3.67
CA ILE A 35 17.11 -16.90 -2.93
C ILE A 35 17.72 -17.48 -1.66
N ALA A 36 18.81 -16.91 -1.18
CA ALA A 36 19.36 -17.17 0.15
C ALA A 36 18.52 -16.38 1.19
N ILE A 37 17.57 -17.03 1.85
CA ILE A 37 16.62 -16.40 2.79
C ILE A 37 17.37 -15.63 3.89
N SER A 38 18.49 -16.13 4.40
CA SER A 38 19.31 -15.51 5.45
C SER A 38 19.89 -14.12 5.05
N GLU A 39 19.94 -13.80 3.75
CA GLU A 39 20.39 -12.49 3.28
C GLU A 39 19.30 -11.42 3.33
N TYR A 40 18.09 -11.78 3.75
CA TYR A 40 16.94 -10.88 3.81
C TYR A 40 16.52 -10.59 5.25
N LEU A 41 16.08 -9.36 5.48
CA LEU A 41 15.23 -9.01 6.60
C LEU A 41 13.79 -9.23 6.18
N VAL A 42 12.99 -9.79 7.07
CA VAL A 42 11.60 -10.17 6.80
C VAL A 42 10.68 -9.35 7.69
N SER A 43 9.56 -8.92 7.14
CA SER A 43 8.51 -8.23 7.89
C SER A 43 7.13 -8.67 7.43
N GLU A 44 6.10 -8.44 8.23
CA GLU A 44 4.72 -8.65 7.80
C GLU A 44 4.38 -7.68 6.65
N LYS A 45 3.68 -8.18 5.62
CA LYS A 45 3.08 -7.33 4.61
C LYS A 45 1.73 -6.83 5.12
N LEU A 46 1.71 -5.57 5.54
CA LEU A 46 0.48 -4.93 6.02
C LEU A 46 -0.45 -4.58 4.86
N ASP A 47 -1.76 -4.69 5.12
CA ASP A 47 -2.83 -4.29 4.20
C ASP A 47 -3.48 -3.01 4.74
N GLY A 48 -2.94 -1.87 4.33
CA GLY A 48 -3.36 -0.52 4.72
C GLY A 48 -3.23 0.47 3.56
N ILE A 49 -2.98 1.72 3.88
CA ILE A 49 -2.72 2.78 2.89
C ILE A 49 -1.24 3.17 2.94
N ARG A 50 -0.51 2.86 1.88
CA ARG A 50 0.88 3.30 1.76
C ARG A 50 0.96 4.81 1.76
N ALA A 51 1.76 5.34 2.67
CA ALA A 51 1.98 6.77 2.82
C ALA A 51 3.46 7.09 2.89
N ARG A 52 3.80 8.27 2.38
CA ARG A 52 5.13 8.87 2.52
C ARG A 52 5.04 10.11 3.39
N TRP A 53 5.93 10.18 4.34
CA TRP A 53 6.24 11.41 5.03
C TRP A 53 7.36 12.13 4.28
N THR A 54 7.14 13.37 3.89
CA THR A 54 8.12 14.17 3.12
C THR A 54 9.09 14.96 4.00
N GLY A 55 8.94 14.85 5.34
CA GLY A 55 9.56 15.71 6.32
C GLY A 55 8.64 16.84 6.81
N THR A 56 7.54 17.09 6.09
CA THR A 56 6.58 18.16 6.43
C THR A 56 5.12 17.76 6.24
N GLN A 57 4.82 16.81 5.36
CA GLN A 57 3.45 16.38 5.07
C GLN A 57 3.38 14.89 4.71
N LEU A 58 2.22 14.29 4.97
CA LEU A 58 1.89 12.95 4.49
C LEU A 58 1.27 13.02 3.10
N ILE A 59 1.70 12.10 2.23
CA ILE A 59 1.14 11.93 0.90
C ILE A 59 0.89 10.45 0.61
N THR A 60 -0.11 10.14 -0.19
CA THR A 60 -0.36 8.79 -0.68
C THR A 60 0.75 8.33 -1.65
N ARG A 61 0.72 7.07 -2.06
CA ARG A 61 1.63 6.54 -3.10
C ARG A 61 1.55 7.31 -4.42
N ASN A 62 0.41 7.94 -4.70
CA ASN A 62 0.17 8.72 -5.91
C ASN A 62 0.50 10.23 -5.75
N GLY A 63 0.99 10.63 -4.57
CA GLY A 63 1.36 12.02 -4.27
C GLY A 63 0.17 12.88 -3.79
N ASN A 64 -1.02 12.31 -3.59
CA ASN A 64 -2.16 13.05 -3.06
C ASN A 64 -1.95 13.35 -1.57
N PRO A 65 -2.29 14.56 -1.08
CA PRO A 65 -2.16 14.90 0.33
C PRO A 65 -3.03 14.00 1.22
N ILE A 66 -2.51 13.65 2.40
CA ILE A 66 -3.25 13.04 3.50
C ILE A 66 -3.31 14.08 4.63
N TYR A 67 -4.45 14.22 5.26
CA TYR A 67 -4.72 15.24 6.27
C TYR A 67 -4.86 14.62 7.68
N PRO A 68 -3.76 14.23 8.35
CA PRO A 68 -3.82 13.71 9.70
C PRO A 68 -4.14 14.82 10.71
N PRO A 69 -4.69 14.50 11.89
CA PRO A 69 -4.78 15.48 12.97
C PRO A 69 -3.38 15.91 13.45
N PRO A 70 -3.19 17.16 13.92
CA PRO A 70 -1.86 17.69 14.26
C PRO A 70 -1.08 16.86 15.29
N TRP A 71 -1.77 16.20 16.24
CA TRP A 71 -1.14 15.34 17.23
C TRP A 71 -0.49 14.10 16.63
N PHE A 72 -1.01 13.60 15.48
CA PHE A 72 -0.53 12.38 14.83
C PHE A 72 0.90 12.54 14.33
N ILE A 73 1.22 13.68 13.72
CA ILE A 73 2.55 13.96 13.12
C ILE A 73 3.45 14.80 14.05
N ARG A 74 3.05 15.02 15.30
CA ARG A 74 3.84 15.83 16.23
C ARG A 74 5.20 15.19 16.48
N ASN A 75 6.26 15.98 16.40
CA ASN A 75 7.65 15.58 16.59
C ASN A 75 8.16 14.51 15.61
N TRP A 76 7.48 14.29 14.51
CA TRP A 76 8.04 13.42 13.48
C TRP A 76 9.32 14.00 12.89
N PRO A 77 10.27 13.16 12.44
CA PRO A 77 11.55 13.62 11.91
C PRO A 77 11.37 14.48 10.65
N THR A 78 12.37 15.28 10.34
CA THR A 78 12.42 16.03 9.06
C THR A 78 12.86 15.14 7.89
N GLU A 79 13.41 13.97 8.18
CA GLU A 79 13.78 12.98 7.17
C GLU A 79 12.54 12.32 6.56
N PRO A 80 12.53 12.07 5.25
CA PRO A 80 11.46 11.34 4.60
C PRO A 80 11.33 9.91 5.12
N LEU A 81 10.08 9.45 5.29
CA LEU A 81 9.76 8.08 5.69
C LEU A 81 8.82 7.44 4.68
N ASP A 82 8.96 6.14 4.47
CA ASP A 82 8.05 5.32 3.68
C ASP A 82 7.41 4.28 4.60
N GLY A 83 6.08 4.16 4.59
CA GLY A 83 5.38 3.28 5.52
C GLY A 83 3.94 3.01 5.11
N GLU A 84 3.26 2.28 5.98
CA GLU A 84 1.85 1.94 5.84
C GLU A 84 1.04 2.59 6.95
N LEU A 85 0.01 3.36 6.63
CA LEU A 85 -1.01 3.77 7.58
C LEU A 85 -1.92 2.59 7.83
N TRP A 86 -1.88 2.08 9.06
CA TRP A 86 -2.47 0.80 9.42
C TRP A 86 -3.02 0.80 10.84
N SER A 87 -4.01 -0.04 11.12
CA SER A 87 -4.57 -0.25 12.45
C SER A 87 -4.50 -1.71 12.91
N LYS A 88 -5.15 -2.59 12.17
CA LYS A 88 -5.19 -4.03 12.42
C LYS A 88 -5.49 -4.81 11.14
N ARG A 89 -5.27 -6.12 11.15
CA ARG A 89 -5.59 -7.01 10.03
C ARG A 89 -7.07 -6.97 9.69
N GLY A 90 -7.40 -7.06 8.40
CA GLY A 90 -8.77 -7.10 7.88
C GLY A 90 -9.54 -5.78 7.97
N SER A 91 -8.86 -4.65 8.21
CA SER A 91 -9.51 -3.34 8.37
C SER A 91 -9.22 -2.35 7.24
N PHE A 92 -8.84 -2.82 6.05
CA PHE A 92 -8.47 -1.95 4.94
C PHE A 92 -9.50 -0.85 4.64
N GLU A 93 -10.80 -1.22 4.54
CA GLU A 93 -11.87 -0.26 4.22
C GLU A 93 -12.03 0.82 5.30
N GLU A 94 -11.93 0.43 6.59
CA GLU A 94 -11.96 1.35 7.72
C GLU A 94 -10.75 2.29 7.70
N ILE A 95 -9.55 1.75 7.49
CA ILE A 95 -8.31 2.52 7.36
C ILE A 95 -8.44 3.52 6.19
N ALA A 96 -8.83 3.07 5.01
CA ALA A 96 -8.98 3.89 3.83
C ALA A 96 -9.97 5.04 4.06
N SER A 97 -11.17 4.74 4.60
CA SER A 97 -12.19 5.75 4.89
C SER A 97 -11.74 6.81 5.92
N THR A 98 -10.84 6.43 6.84
CA THR A 98 -10.29 7.33 7.85
C THR A 98 -9.17 8.21 7.26
N VAL A 99 -8.22 7.57 6.60
CA VAL A 99 -6.96 8.19 6.16
C VAL A 99 -7.17 9.12 4.97
N LEU A 100 -8.07 8.76 4.04
CA LEU A 100 -8.32 9.51 2.82
C LEU A 100 -9.43 10.57 2.99
N SER A 101 -9.99 10.71 4.18
CA SER A 101 -10.92 11.81 4.51
C SER A 101 -10.18 13.13 4.60
N HIS A 102 -10.74 14.19 3.98
CA HIS A 102 -10.23 15.55 4.12
C HIS A 102 -10.47 16.14 5.52
N HIS A 103 -11.33 15.51 6.31
CA HIS A 103 -11.67 15.93 7.67
C HIS A 103 -11.27 14.83 8.65
N PRO A 104 -10.09 14.94 9.31
CA PRO A 104 -9.65 13.94 10.29
C PRO A 104 -10.58 13.92 11.51
N ASP A 105 -10.85 12.73 12.03
CA ASP A 105 -11.69 12.49 13.20
C ASP A 105 -11.02 11.53 14.20
N ASP A 106 -11.76 11.13 15.24
CA ASP A 106 -11.25 10.31 16.34
C ASP A 106 -10.80 8.90 15.91
N ARG A 107 -11.22 8.40 14.75
CA ARG A 107 -10.75 7.11 14.21
C ARG A 107 -9.25 7.07 13.97
N TRP A 108 -8.61 8.24 13.82
CA TRP A 108 -7.16 8.35 13.71
C TRP A 108 -6.42 7.83 14.95
N GLN A 109 -7.08 7.72 16.12
CA GLN A 109 -6.47 7.15 17.33
C GLN A 109 -6.08 5.68 17.16
N ALA A 110 -6.79 4.94 16.30
CA ALA A 110 -6.47 3.56 15.97
C ALA A 110 -5.36 3.43 14.90
N ILE A 111 -5.08 4.48 14.13
CA ILE A 111 -4.11 4.46 13.03
C ILE A 111 -2.68 4.62 13.58
N LYS A 112 -1.74 3.91 12.97
CA LYS A 112 -0.30 4.08 13.13
C LYS A 112 0.36 4.21 11.77
N MET A 113 1.40 5.02 11.68
CA MET A 113 2.34 4.98 10.56
C MET A 113 3.37 3.90 10.86
N MET A 114 3.25 2.79 10.18
CA MET A 114 4.17 1.64 10.28
C MET A 114 5.29 1.84 9.26
N VAL A 115 6.38 2.45 9.69
CA VAL A 115 7.53 2.76 8.83
C VAL A 115 8.25 1.46 8.46
N PHE A 116 8.50 1.27 7.18
CA PHE A 116 9.19 0.09 6.66
C PHE A 116 10.45 0.42 5.87
N ASP A 117 10.64 1.69 5.43
CA ASP A 117 11.86 2.10 4.73
C ASP A 117 12.11 3.63 4.83
N LEU A 118 13.33 4.01 4.49
CA LEU A 118 13.75 5.39 4.28
C LEU A 118 14.06 5.60 2.78
N PRO A 119 13.48 6.63 2.14
CA PRO A 119 13.82 6.97 0.76
C PRO A 119 15.23 7.55 0.63
N ASP A 120 16.21 6.82 1.08
CA ASP A 120 17.63 7.16 1.01
C ASP A 120 18.34 6.12 0.14
N THR A 121 18.94 6.57 -0.95
CA THR A 121 19.67 5.74 -1.89
C THR A 121 21.15 5.52 -1.49
N GLY A 122 21.61 6.23 -0.46
CA GLY A 122 23.01 6.20 0.00
C GLY A 122 23.35 5.03 0.93
N LEU A 123 22.33 4.45 1.60
CA LEU A 123 22.52 3.41 2.62
C LEU A 123 21.94 2.06 2.17
N PRO A 124 22.58 0.92 2.53
CA PRO A 124 21.98 -0.39 2.42
C PRO A 124 20.81 -0.55 3.41
N PHE A 125 19.90 -1.50 3.15
CA PHE A 125 18.67 -1.63 3.92
C PHE A 125 18.91 -1.87 5.41
N GLU A 126 19.88 -2.70 5.79
CA GLU A 126 20.18 -2.96 7.20
C GLU A 126 20.58 -1.68 7.97
N GLU A 127 21.34 -0.79 7.36
CA GLU A 127 21.70 0.50 7.96
C GLU A 127 20.49 1.45 7.99
N ARG A 128 19.60 1.39 6.99
CA ARG A 128 18.34 2.16 7.03
C ARG A 128 17.42 1.68 8.15
N VAL A 129 17.42 0.40 8.49
CA VAL A 129 16.67 -0.14 9.63
C VAL A 129 17.17 0.47 10.95
N GLU A 130 18.48 0.50 11.18
CA GLU A 130 19.07 1.14 12.36
C GLU A 130 18.74 2.64 12.43
N ARG A 131 18.79 3.31 11.27
CA ARG A 131 18.41 4.73 11.19
C ARG A 131 16.93 4.93 11.49
N MET A 132 16.02 4.11 10.97
CA MET A 132 14.59 4.14 11.29
C MET A 132 14.34 3.99 12.80
N GLN A 133 15.00 3.03 13.45
CA GLN A 133 14.88 2.82 14.90
C GLN A 133 15.26 4.10 15.67
N THR A 134 16.37 4.72 15.28
CA THR A 134 16.85 5.97 15.90
C THR A 134 15.85 7.11 15.73
N LEU A 135 15.36 7.34 14.50
CA LEU A 135 14.43 8.43 14.20
C LEU A 135 13.10 8.27 14.95
N ILE A 136 12.57 7.04 14.99
CA ILE A 136 11.31 6.75 15.66
C ILE A 136 11.44 6.90 17.19
N ALA A 137 12.56 6.46 17.75
CA ALA A 137 12.83 6.65 19.18
C ALA A 137 12.93 8.14 19.56
N GLN A 138 13.59 8.94 18.72
CA GLN A 138 13.72 10.38 18.91
C GLN A 138 12.39 11.12 18.79
N ALA A 139 11.53 10.73 17.85
CA ALA A 139 10.22 11.32 17.67
C ALA A 139 9.33 11.15 18.92
N ASN A 140 9.49 10.06 19.63
CA ASN A 140 8.73 9.71 20.84
C ASN A 140 7.21 9.95 20.69
N ASN A 141 6.67 9.61 19.52
CA ASN A 141 5.26 9.74 19.19
C ASN A 141 4.64 8.35 19.00
N PRO A 142 3.57 8.01 19.76
CA PRO A 142 2.97 6.68 19.70
C PRO A 142 2.29 6.35 18.34
N SER A 143 2.03 7.37 17.50
CA SER A 143 1.50 7.18 16.15
C SER A 143 2.55 6.71 15.14
N LEU A 144 3.84 6.92 15.41
CA LEU A 144 4.95 6.54 14.55
C LEU A 144 5.61 5.27 15.11
N LYS A 145 5.59 4.20 14.32
CA LYS A 145 6.16 2.90 14.68
C LYS A 145 6.98 2.36 13.53
N MET A 146 8.00 1.57 13.83
CA MET A 146 8.66 0.76 12.81
C MET A 146 7.94 -0.60 12.72
N ILE A 147 7.78 -1.10 11.50
CA ILE A 147 7.36 -2.49 11.32
C ILE A 147 8.47 -3.41 11.82
N GLU A 148 8.10 -4.47 12.54
CA GLU A 148 9.05 -5.44 13.04
C GLU A 148 9.82 -6.08 11.89
N GLN A 149 11.15 -6.10 12.01
CA GLN A 149 12.05 -6.78 11.09
C GLN A 149 12.66 -7.98 11.80
N PHE A 150 12.57 -9.15 11.19
CA PHE A 150 13.15 -10.39 11.75
C PHE A 150 13.94 -11.14 10.68
N THR A 151 14.65 -12.17 11.09
CA THR A 151 15.48 -12.99 10.22
C THR A 151 14.95 -14.41 10.16
N LEU A 152 15.08 -15.01 8.99
CA LEU A 152 14.82 -16.43 8.77
C LEU A 152 16.05 -17.01 8.07
N ASP A 153 16.38 -18.23 8.36
CA ASP A 153 17.61 -18.88 7.90
C ASP A 153 17.37 -19.96 6.83
N SER A 154 16.11 -20.31 6.57
CA SER A 154 15.78 -21.39 5.66
C SER A 154 14.44 -21.20 4.95
N LEU A 155 14.25 -21.88 3.82
CA LEU A 155 12.97 -21.92 3.12
C LEU A 155 11.84 -22.52 3.98
N PRO A 156 12.02 -23.64 4.71
CA PRO A 156 10.96 -24.12 5.61
C PRO A 156 10.54 -23.07 6.64
N ALA A 157 11.49 -22.34 7.24
CA ALA A 157 11.16 -21.28 8.21
C ALA A 157 10.35 -20.13 7.56
N LEU A 158 10.64 -19.79 6.30
CA LEU A 158 9.85 -18.80 5.55
C LEU A 158 8.43 -19.31 5.28
N GLU A 159 8.29 -20.57 4.88
CA GLU A 159 6.99 -21.20 4.62
C GLU A 159 6.14 -21.25 5.90
N ASP A 160 6.72 -21.66 7.02
CA ASP A 160 6.04 -21.70 8.31
C ASP A 160 5.62 -20.29 8.78
N ALA A 161 6.49 -19.30 8.63
CA ALA A 161 6.18 -17.91 8.96
C ALA A 161 5.04 -17.35 8.08
N LEU A 162 5.06 -17.66 6.79
CA LEU A 162 4.03 -17.24 5.84
C LEU A 162 2.67 -17.91 6.16
N ASP A 163 2.67 -19.19 6.50
CA ASP A 163 1.45 -19.89 6.92
C ASP A 163 0.88 -19.31 8.21
N ASN A 164 1.73 -19.07 9.19
CA ASN A 164 1.32 -18.49 10.47
C ASN A 164 0.68 -17.12 10.28
N ILE A 165 1.31 -16.23 9.51
CA ILE A 165 0.76 -14.89 9.22
C ILE A 165 -0.58 -14.99 8.49
N THR A 166 -0.70 -15.85 7.48
CA THR A 166 -1.93 -15.95 6.68
C THR A 166 -3.08 -16.61 7.45
N GLN A 167 -2.80 -17.60 8.31
CA GLN A 167 -3.78 -18.20 9.21
C GLN A 167 -4.34 -17.18 10.21
N GLN A 168 -3.54 -16.22 10.62
CA GLN A 168 -3.96 -15.12 11.49
C GLN A 168 -4.59 -13.95 10.73
N GLY A 169 -4.90 -14.10 9.43
CA GLY A 169 -5.55 -13.09 8.60
C GLY A 169 -4.61 -12.00 8.07
N GLY A 170 -3.29 -12.19 8.15
CA GLY A 170 -2.31 -11.32 7.50
C GLY A 170 -2.23 -11.56 6.00
N GLU A 171 -1.71 -10.60 5.25
CA GLU A 171 -1.63 -10.64 3.79
C GLU A 171 -0.47 -11.51 3.29
N GLY A 172 0.65 -11.52 4.02
CA GLY A 172 1.88 -12.23 3.67
C GLY A 172 3.11 -11.60 4.31
N LEU A 173 4.25 -11.79 3.66
CA LEU A 173 5.54 -11.30 4.13
C LEU A 173 6.22 -10.44 3.07
N MET A 174 7.05 -9.52 3.52
CA MET A 174 8.01 -8.77 2.72
C MET A 174 9.41 -9.27 3.06
N LEU A 175 10.22 -9.50 2.05
CA LEU A 175 11.63 -9.85 2.18
C LEU A 175 12.45 -8.72 1.57
N HIS A 176 13.29 -8.07 2.35
CA HIS A 176 14.15 -7.00 1.89
C HIS A 176 15.61 -7.41 2.07
N HIS A 177 16.33 -7.49 0.96
CA HIS A 177 17.74 -7.87 0.98
C HIS A 177 18.55 -6.86 1.78
N ARG A 178 19.34 -7.33 2.76
CA ARG A 178 20.06 -6.48 3.74
C ARG A 178 20.91 -5.41 3.10
N ARG A 179 21.56 -5.72 1.98
CA ARG A 179 22.48 -4.82 1.26
C ARG A 179 21.80 -4.03 0.13
N ALA A 180 20.48 -4.18 -0.08
CA ALA A 180 19.81 -3.44 -1.14
C ALA A 180 19.73 -1.96 -0.81
N HIS A 181 20.13 -1.12 -1.78
CA HIS A 181 19.88 0.31 -1.72
C HIS A 181 18.44 0.63 -2.11
N TYR A 182 17.94 1.76 -1.66
CA TYR A 182 16.61 2.24 -2.07
C TYR A 182 16.63 2.55 -3.57
N GLN A 183 15.76 1.91 -4.33
CA GLN A 183 15.65 2.09 -5.77
C GLN A 183 14.21 2.37 -6.16
N GLN A 184 14.06 3.33 -7.08
CA GLN A 184 12.75 3.67 -7.64
C GLN A 184 12.25 2.57 -8.58
N GLY A 185 10.95 2.30 -8.54
CA GLY A 185 10.36 1.25 -9.36
C GLY A 185 10.52 -0.15 -8.76
N ARG A 186 10.39 -1.17 -9.60
CA ARG A 186 10.54 -2.57 -9.16
C ARG A 186 11.99 -2.88 -8.83
N ASN A 187 12.17 -3.44 -7.65
CA ASN A 187 13.48 -3.73 -7.09
C ASN A 187 13.57 -5.24 -6.76
N PRO A 188 14.49 -5.99 -7.38
CA PRO A 188 14.68 -7.40 -7.08
C PRO A 188 15.20 -7.66 -5.66
N GLY A 189 15.76 -6.66 -5.00
CA GLY A 189 16.13 -6.72 -3.58
C GLY A 189 14.97 -6.58 -2.61
N LEU A 190 13.74 -6.28 -3.10
CA LEU A 190 12.52 -6.22 -2.29
C LEU A 190 11.48 -7.15 -2.87
N LEU A 191 11.09 -8.18 -2.11
CA LEU A 191 10.18 -9.22 -2.56
C LEU A 191 8.94 -9.28 -1.67
N LYS A 192 7.80 -9.67 -2.26
CA LYS A 192 6.57 -9.99 -1.53
C LYS A 192 6.28 -11.48 -1.65
N ALA A 193 6.10 -12.16 -0.52
CA ALA A 193 5.70 -13.56 -0.42
C ALA A 193 4.26 -13.65 0.06
N LYS A 194 3.40 -14.31 -0.72
CA LYS A 194 1.98 -14.50 -0.42
C LYS A 194 1.55 -15.90 -0.81
N ARG A 195 0.53 -16.44 -0.13
CA ARG A 195 -0.10 -17.72 -0.50
C ARG A 195 -0.98 -17.62 -1.75
N TYR A 196 -1.32 -16.42 -2.16
CA TYR A 196 -2.05 -16.11 -3.39
C TYR A 196 -1.43 -14.90 -4.08
N GLN A 197 -1.72 -14.74 -5.35
CA GLN A 197 -1.43 -13.52 -6.09
C GLN A 197 -2.62 -12.56 -5.94
N ASP A 198 -2.36 -11.28 -5.99
CA ASP A 198 -3.38 -10.25 -6.07
C ASP A 198 -3.08 -9.30 -7.23
N ASP A 199 -4.13 -8.72 -7.77
CA ASP A 199 -4.05 -7.68 -8.80
C ASP A 199 -5.31 -6.80 -8.73
N GLU A 200 -5.36 -5.79 -9.58
CA GLU A 200 -6.44 -4.82 -9.64
C GLU A 200 -7.17 -4.91 -10.97
N ALA A 201 -8.50 -4.75 -10.91
CA ALA A 201 -9.33 -4.72 -12.10
C ALA A 201 -10.41 -3.65 -11.99
N ARG A 202 -10.78 -3.08 -13.14
CA ARG A 202 -11.84 -2.09 -13.24
C ARG A 202 -13.20 -2.77 -13.35
N VAL A 203 -14.16 -2.33 -12.58
CA VAL A 203 -15.54 -2.85 -12.62
C VAL A 203 -16.23 -2.39 -13.90
N LEU A 204 -16.68 -3.34 -14.72
CA LEU A 204 -17.42 -3.08 -15.96
C LEU A 204 -18.93 -3.21 -15.77
N ALA A 205 -19.38 -4.19 -14.97
CA ALA A 205 -20.80 -4.44 -14.74
C ALA A 205 -21.04 -5.23 -13.45
N HIS A 206 -22.25 -5.08 -12.91
CA HIS A 206 -22.80 -5.95 -11.88
C HIS A 206 -23.63 -7.05 -12.52
N LEU A 207 -23.32 -8.30 -12.26
CA LEU A 207 -24.08 -9.44 -12.74
C LEU A 207 -25.05 -9.90 -11.65
N PRO A 208 -26.33 -10.24 -12.00
CA PRO A 208 -27.33 -10.55 -11.01
C PRO A 208 -27.01 -11.83 -10.23
N GLY A 209 -27.36 -11.83 -8.96
CA GLY A 209 -27.27 -13.00 -8.10
C GLY A 209 -28.40 -14.01 -8.36
N LYS A 210 -28.17 -15.27 -7.95
CA LYS A 210 -29.13 -16.35 -8.02
C LYS A 210 -29.33 -17.00 -6.64
N GLY A 211 -30.45 -17.69 -6.43
CA GLY A 211 -30.75 -18.36 -5.17
C GLY A 211 -30.79 -17.37 -4.00
N LYS A 212 -29.98 -17.59 -2.97
CA LYS A 212 -29.92 -16.73 -1.78
C LYS A 212 -29.45 -15.29 -2.05
N PHE A 213 -28.92 -15.02 -3.25
CA PHE A 213 -28.48 -13.69 -3.67
C PHE A 213 -29.41 -13.05 -4.71
N THR A 214 -30.63 -13.59 -4.91
CA THR A 214 -31.63 -12.97 -5.78
C THR A 214 -31.93 -11.54 -5.32
N GLY A 215 -31.93 -10.59 -6.27
CA GLY A 215 -32.10 -9.15 -5.95
C GLY A 215 -30.82 -8.42 -5.53
N MET A 216 -29.70 -9.12 -5.45
CA MET A 216 -28.38 -8.55 -5.12
C MET A 216 -27.37 -8.89 -6.22
N MET A 217 -26.18 -8.28 -6.14
CA MET A 217 -25.07 -8.63 -7.02
C MET A 217 -24.60 -10.07 -6.76
N GLY A 218 -24.54 -10.87 -7.82
CA GLY A 218 -23.97 -12.22 -7.81
C GLY A 218 -22.45 -12.22 -8.05
N SER A 219 -21.99 -11.44 -9.04
CA SER A 219 -20.58 -11.27 -9.37
C SER A 219 -20.32 -9.93 -10.06
N LEU A 220 -19.08 -9.49 -10.03
CA LEU A 220 -18.59 -8.40 -10.86
C LEU A 220 -18.08 -8.95 -12.20
N LEU A 221 -18.39 -8.28 -13.30
CA LEU A 221 -17.61 -8.36 -14.53
C LEU A 221 -16.54 -7.28 -14.43
N VAL A 222 -15.28 -7.64 -14.59
CA VAL A 222 -14.15 -6.73 -14.44
C VAL A 222 -13.17 -6.84 -15.60
N GLU A 223 -12.33 -5.82 -15.76
CA GLU A 223 -11.26 -5.77 -16.76
C GLU A 223 -9.93 -5.51 -16.08
N SER A 224 -8.95 -6.39 -16.31
CA SER A 224 -7.58 -6.20 -15.83
C SER A 224 -6.89 -5.02 -16.55
N ARG A 225 -5.72 -4.60 -16.04
CA ARG A 225 -4.88 -3.58 -16.70
C ARG A 225 -4.43 -3.98 -18.11
N GLN A 226 -4.37 -5.29 -18.39
CA GLN A 226 -4.01 -5.84 -19.70
C GLN A 226 -5.22 -5.96 -20.65
N GLY A 227 -6.39 -5.44 -20.25
CA GLY A 227 -7.62 -5.48 -21.06
C GLY A 227 -8.35 -6.85 -21.03
N GLN A 228 -7.97 -7.77 -20.16
CA GLN A 228 -8.64 -9.06 -20.03
C GLN A 228 -9.89 -8.95 -19.17
N GLN A 229 -11.01 -9.46 -19.68
CA GLN A 229 -12.27 -9.47 -18.98
C GLN A 229 -12.54 -10.82 -18.32
N PHE A 230 -12.95 -10.79 -17.05
CA PHE A 230 -13.31 -11.98 -16.28
C PHE A 230 -14.32 -11.64 -15.17
N LYS A 231 -14.79 -12.69 -14.46
CA LYS A 231 -15.77 -12.53 -13.40
C LYS A 231 -15.15 -12.78 -12.04
N ILE A 232 -15.51 -11.92 -11.08
CA ILE A 232 -15.25 -12.15 -9.66
C ILE A 232 -16.58 -12.45 -8.98
N GLY A 233 -16.76 -13.68 -8.48
CA GLY A 233 -18.03 -14.13 -7.87
C GLY A 233 -17.93 -14.46 -6.38
N SER A 234 -16.72 -14.46 -5.81
CA SER A 234 -16.44 -14.80 -4.41
C SER A 234 -15.70 -13.67 -3.68
N GLY A 235 -15.58 -13.79 -2.36
CA GLY A 235 -14.91 -12.79 -1.50
C GLY A 235 -15.82 -11.64 -1.03
N PHE A 236 -17.05 -11.55 -1.49
CA PHE A 236 -17.98 -10.49 -1.13
C PHE A 236 -18.73 -10.80 0.16
N SER A 237 -18.78 -9.81 1.06
CA SER A 237 -19.73 -9.79 2.17
C SER A 237 -21.17 -9.60 1.65
N LEU A 238 -22.16 -9.77 2.52
CA LEU A 238 -23.54 -9.45 2.18
C LEU A 238 -23.70 -7.96 1.86
N ALA A 239 -23.05 -7.09 2.64
CA ALA A 239 -23.05 -5.65 2.41
C ALA A 239 -22.47 -5.28 1.03
N ASN A 240 -21.34 -5.90 0.62
CA ASN A 240 -20.79 -5.69 -0.74
C ASN A 240 -21.74 -6.15 -1.84
N ARG A 241 -22.59 -7.14 -1.60
CA ARG A 241 -23.57 -7.60 -2.60
C ARG A 241 -24.78 -6.68 -2.70
N GLN A 242 -25.17 -6.04 -1.59
CA GLN A 242 -26.27 -5.06 -1.54
C GLN A 242 -25.82 -3.69 -2.07
N SER A 243 -24.59 -3.29 -1.78
CA SER A 243 -23.98 -2.04 -2.23
C SER A 243 -22.61 -2.35 -2.90
N PRO A 244 -22.64 -2.86 -4.15
CA PRO A 244 -21.40 -3.27 -4.82
C PRO A 244 -20.52 -2.08 -5.20
N PRO A 245 -19.21 -2.31 -5.38
CA PRO A 245 -18.30 -1.30 -5.93
C PRO A 245 -18.85 -0.71 -7.22
N ALA A 246 -18.76 0.61 -7.38
CA ALA A 246 -19.33 1.33 -8.51
C ALA A 246 -18.75 0.86 -9.85
N ILE A 247 -19.57 0.92 -10.92
CA ILE A 247 -19.07 0.67 -12.28
C ILE A 247 -18.05 1.76 -12.60
N GLY A 248 -16.89 1.36 -13.15
CA GLY A 248 -15.75 2.22 -13.44
C GLY A 248 -14.73 2.30 -12.30
N SER A 249 -15.11 1.94 -11.05
CA SER A 249 -14.16 1.89 -9.94
C SER A 249 -13.19 0.70 -10.07
N TRP A 250 -12.09 0.77 -9.34
CA TRP A 250 -11.11 -0.30 -9.24
C TRP A 250 -11.34 -1.16 -8.00
N VAL A 251 -11.07 -2.45 -8.14
CA VAL A 251 -11.13 -3.42 -7.04
C VAL A 251 -9.85 -4.23 -7.00
N THR A 252 -9.41 -4.59 -5.80
CA THR A 252 -8.34 -5.56 -5.59
C THR A 252 -8.97 -6.94 -5.46
N TYR A 253 -8.40 -7.92 -6.13
CA TYR A 253 -8.82 -9.31 -6.06
C TYR A 253 -7.60 -10.23 -5.90
N LYS A 254 -7.78 -11.34 -5.22
CA LYS A 254 -6.80 -12.42 -5.14
C LYS A 254 -7.11 -13.54 -6.13
N TYR A 255 -6.06 -14.26 -6.56
CA TYR A 255 -6.19 -15.39 -7.46
C TYR A 255 -5.05 -16.40 -7.28
N TYR A 256 -5.21 -17.60 -7.78
CA TYR A 256 -4.28 -18.73 -7.61
C TYR A 256 -3.69 -19.16 -8.96
N GLY A 257 -2.86 -18.30 -9.54
CA GLY A 257 -2.26 -18.50 -10.86
C GLY A 257 -3.20 -18.14 -12.03
N LEU A 258 -2.69 -18.30 -13.24
CA LEU A 258 -3.38 -17.92 -14.47
C LEU A 258 -3.77 -19.16 -15.30
N THR A 259 -4.83 -19.03 -16.11
CA THR A 259 -5.13 -19.97 -17.18
C THR A 259 -4.13 -19.80 -18.33
N GLN A 260 -4.16 -20.71 -19.32
CA GLN A 260 -3.36 -20.57 -20.55
C GLN A 260 -3.66 -19.27 -21.33
N ARG A 261 -4.86 -18.70 -21.14
CA ARG A 261 -5.28 -17.42 -21.74
C ARG A 261 -4.95 -16.21 -20.86
N GLY A 262 -4.18 -16.39 -19.78
CA GLY A 262 -3.82 -15.33 -18.84
C GLY A 262 -4.97 -14.89 -17.92
N ILE A 263 -6.10 -15.60 -17.87
CA ILE A 263 -7.23 -15.25 -17.00
C ILE A 263 -6.96 -15.74 -15.58
N PRO A 264 -7.15 -14.90 -14.53
CA PRO A 264 -6.98 -15.29 -13.14
C PRO A 264 -7.88 -16.48 -12.73
N ARG A 265 -7.27 -17.50 -12.10
CA ARG A 265 -7.99 -18.68 -11.58
C ARG A 265 -8.51 -18.36 -10.18
N PHE A 266 -9.78 -18.74 -9.92
CA PHE A 266 -10.41 -18.59 -8.61
C PHE A 266 -10.38 -17.15 -8.09
N ALA A 267 -10.53 -16.17 -8.99
CA ALA A 267 -10.54 -14.75 -8.63
C ALA A 267 -11.57 -14.47 -7.54
N SER A 268 -11.12 -13.84 -6.45
CA SER A 268 -11.92 -13.56 -5.26
C SER A 268 -11.67 -12.11 -4.82
N PHE A 269 -12.75 -11.37 -4.60
CA PHE A 269 -12.70 -9.97 -4.16
C PHE A 269 -11.98 -9.86 -2.80
N LEU A 270 -11.16 -8.84 -2.66
CA LEU A 270 -10.56 -8.43 -1.39
C LEU A 270 -11.19 -7.13 -0.89
N HIS A 271 -11.05 -6.06 -1.63
CA HIS A 271 -11.64 -4.75 -1.29
C HIS A 271 -11.77 -3.85 -2.53
N GLY A 272 -12.58 -2.79 -2.41
CA GLY A 272 -12.60 -1.69 -3.37
C GLY A 272 -11.35 -0.82 -3.21
N ARG A 273 -10.94 -0.14 -4.28
CA ARG A 273 -9.87 0.85 -4.21
C ARG A 273 -10.45 2.25 -4.21
N PRO A 274 -10.01 3.11 -3.27
CA PRO A 274 -10.35 4.52 -3.31
C PRO A 274 -9.79 5.19 -4.58
N GLU A 275 -10.49 6.22 -5.08
CA GLU A 275 -10.09 6.93 -6.29
C GLU A 275 -8.68 7.51 -6.21
N GLU A 276 -8.29 8.00 -5.02
CA GLU A 276 -6.99 8.59 -4.73
C GLU A 276 -5.84 7.58 -4.79
N ASP A 277 -6.16 6.28 -4.66
CA ASP A 277 -5.19 5.17 -4.69
C ASP A 277 -5.35 4.30 -5.95
N ASN A 278 -6.12 4.75 -6.94
CA ASN A 278 -6.30 4.03 -8.18
C ASN A 278 -4.98 3.85 -8.95
N PRO A 279 -4.79 2.70 -9.61
CA PRO A 279 -3.64 2.49 -10.47
C PRO A 279 -3.64 3.50 -11.62
N ARG A 280 -2.49 4.11 -11.85
CA ARG A 280 -2.23 4.95 -13.02
C ARG A 280 -1.76 4.12 -14.20
#